data_9b092385bd7d7e2bfc68ddcdbe3b49e9
#
_entry.id   9b092385bd7d7e2bfc68ddcdbe3b49e9
#
_cell.length_a   1.000
_cell.length_b   1.000
_cell.length_c   1.000
_cell.angle_alpha   90.00
_cell.angle_beta   90.00
_cell.angle_gamma   90.00
#
_symmetry.space_group_name_H-M   'P 1'
#
loop_
_entity.id
_entity.type
_entity.pdbx_description
1 polymer ?
#
loop_
_entity_poly.entity_id
_entity_poly.type
_entity_poly.pdbx_seq_one_letter_code
_entity_poly.pdbx_strand_id
1 'polypeptide(L)'
;MTKTSEIAKFLINDHQNNIKYRNLPENLKPKDINEAYLAQKEFQENCGRGKLGGFKIALASKVQQELCGIDHPIAGGIFESEIYASPFEVDFTSYHGLGLEFELAMEISEDLNSKSIKFDKNNVLDYISNIYSAFELIIDRDADYENIDALSMASDNVWCAGVILGNPIENWKNIDFNTLKSTLYWNDETPQEAIIKDANPFDTLAWVINLRLSLNLNLSLIHISEPTRPMN
;
A
#
# COMPACT_ATOMS: atom_id res chain seq x y z
N MET A 1 -4.91 6.97 28.03
CA MET A 1 -4.96 6.69 26.58
C MET A 1 -3.58 6.96 26.03
N THR A 2 -3.07 6.11 25.15
CA THR A 2 -1.76 6.35 24.53
C THR A 2 -1.90 7.36 23.38
N LYS A 3 -0.82 8.06 23.02
CA LYS A 3 -0.81 8.97 21.86
C LYS A 3 -1.22 8.24 20.56
N THR A 4 -0.77 7.00 20.38
CA THR A 4 -1.15 6.17 19.21
C THR A 4 -2.65 5.91 19.14
N SER A 5 -3.30 5.61 20.29
CA SER A 5 -4.76 5.46 20.36
C SER A 5 -5.51 6.78 20.09
N GLU A 6 -4.93 7.92 20.46
CA GLU A 6 -5.52 9.24 20.16
C GLU A 6 -5.42 9.55 18.66
N ILE A 7 -4.27 9.25 18.04
CA ILE A 7 -4.07 9.37 16.59
C ILE A 7 -5.10 8.48 15.85
N ALA A 8 -5.18 7.21 16.21
CA ALA A 8 -6.12 6.28 15.58
C ALA A 8 -7.57 6.78 15.66
N LYS A 9 -8.01 7.27 16.82
CA LYS A 9 -9.36 7.83 16.98
C LYS A 9 -9.60 9.06 16.12
N PHE A 10 -8.60 9.95 16.02
CA PHE A 10 -8.66 11.12 15.17
C PHE A 10 -8.87 10.73 13.71
N LEU A 11 -8.07 9.78 13.21
CA LEU A 11 -8.15 9.28 11.84
C LEU A 11 -9.47 8.54 11.57
N ILE A 12 -9.91 7.67 12.47
CA ILE A 12 -11.21 6.97 12.36
C ILE A 12 -12.35 7.98 12.26
N ASN A 13 -12.33 9.04 13.09
CA ASN A 13 -13.34 10.10 13.02
C ASN A 13 -13.31 10.82 11.66
N ASP A 14 -12.13 11.13 11.13
CA ASP A 14 -12.00 11.80 9.83
C ASP A 14 -12.54 10.91 8.70
N HIS A 15 -12.26 9.58 8.72
CA HIS A 15 -12.83 8.64 7.77
C HIS A 15 -14.36 8.52 7.87
N GLN A 16 -14.89 8.34 9.08
CA GLN A 16 -16.33 8.17 9.30
C GLN A 16 -17.17 9.40 8.92
N ASN A 17 -16.58 10.59 9.00
CA ASN A 17 -17.25 11.84 8.67
C ASN A 17 -16.85 12.41 7.30
N ASN A 18 -16.14 11.62 6.47
CA ASN A 18 -15.68 12.05 5.15
C ASN A 18 -14.93 13.39 5.18
N ILE A 19 -14.11 13.60 6.22
CA ILE A 19 -13.30 14.82 6.33
C ILE A 19 -12.18 14.78 5.28
N LYS A 20 -12.00 15.90 4.56
CA LYS A 20 -10.87 16.10 3.65
C LYS A 20 -9.57 15.73 4.36
N TYR A 21 -8.65 15.04 3.65
CA TYR A 21 -7.35 14.68 4.23
C TYR A 21 -6.60 15.92 4.73
N ARG A 22 -5.97 15.77 5.86
CA ARG A 22 -5.11 16.75 6.49
C ARG A 22 -4.02 16.04 7.28
N ASN A 23 -2.84 16.63 7.31
CA ASN A 23 -1.79 16.14 8.19
C ASN A 23 -2.25 16.17 9.65
N LEU A 24 -1.73 15.25 10.46
CA LEU A 24 -2.00 15.23 11.89
C LEU A 24 -1.57 16.55 12.52
N PRO A 25 -2.37 17.11 13.45
CA PRO A 25 -2.00 18.32 14.16
C PRO A 25 -0.76 18.06 15.03
N GLU A 26 0.00 19.11 15.32
CA GLU A 26 1.33 19.03 15.97
C GLU A 26 1.33 18.19 17.26
N ASN A 27 0.28 18.30 18.07
CA ASN A 27 0.13 17.53 19.31
C ASN A 27 -0.11 16.02 19.08
N LEU A 28 -0.56 15.62 17.88
CA LEU A 28 -0.78 14.22 17.48
C LEU A 28 0.28 13.72 16.48
N LYS A 29 1.14 14.58 15.96
CA LYS A 29 2.16 14.19 14.99
C LYS A 29 3.08 13.11 15.59
N PRO A 30 3.24 11.93 14.92
CA PRO A 30 4.18 10.91 15.36
C PRO A 30 5.61 11.45 15.42
N LYS A 31 6.37 11.02 16.41
CA LYS A 31 7.78 11.45 16.56
C LYS A 31 8.70 10.80 15.51
N ASP A 32 8.32 9.60 15.04
CA ASP A 32 9.06 8.81 14.07
C ASP A 32 8.13 7.83 13.36
N ILE A 33 8.66 7.13 12.36
CA ILE A 33 7.92 6.15 11.56
C ILE A 33 7.41 4.96 12.39
N ASN A 34 8.12 4.56 13.46
CA ASN A 34 7.68 3.46 14.31
C ASN A 34 6.41 3.85 15.08
N GLU A 35 6.36 5.08 15.62
CA GLU A 35 5.14 5.58 16.27
C GLU A 35 3.99 5.72 15.27
N ALA A 36 4.27 6.11 14.02
CA ALA A 36 3.27 6.13 12.95
C ALA A 36 2.69 4.74 12.67
N TYR A 37 3.52 3.70 12.56
CA TYR A 37 3.04 2.32 12.38
C TYR A 37 2.30 1.74 13.59
N LEU A 38 2.66 2.15 14.81
CA LEU A 38 1.87 1.79 15.99
C LEU A 38 0.48 2.45 15.97
N ALA A 39 0.39 3.71 15.52
CA ALA A 39 -0.88 4.39 15.34
C ALA A 39 -1.70 3.77 14.19
N GLN A 40 -1.05 3.42 13.07
CA GLN A 40 -1.67 2.69 11.96
C GLN A 40 -2.27 1.35 12.42
N LYS A 41 -1.54 0.58 13.24
CA LYS A 41 -2.04 -0.66 13.82
C LYS A 41 -3.31 -0.44 14.66
N GLU A 42 -3.30 0.55 15.55
CA GLU A 42 -4.47 0.92 16.35
C GLU A 42 -5.64 1.37 15.46
N PHE A 43 -5.37 2.10 14.37
CA PHE A 43 -6.38 2.46 13.38
C PHE A 43 -6.96 1.21 12.71
N GLN A 44 -6.12 0.30 12.20
CA GLN A 44 -6.53 -0.93 11.53
C GLN A 44 -7.37 -1.85 12.43
N GLU A 45 -7.02 -1.97 13.71
CA GLU A 45 -7.74 -2.78 14.68
C GLU A 45 -9.11 -2.20 15.08
N ASN A 46 -9.31 -0.87 14.95
CA ASN A 46 -10.49 -0.18 15.47
C ASN A 46 -11.36 0.51 14.40
N CYS A 47 -10.94 0.57 13.15
CA CYS A 47 -11.70 1.23 12.08
C CYS A 47 -12.95 0.46 11.61
N GLY A 48 -13.11 -0.80 12.03
CA GLY A 48 -14.27 -1.62 11.68
C GLY A 48 -14.23 -2.28 10.29
N ARG A 49 -13.08 -2.24 9.59
CA ARG A 49 -12.91 -2.81 8.24
C ARG A 49 -12.57 -4.31 8.23
N GLY A 50 -12.33 -4.91 9.39
CA GLY A 50 -12.09 -6.35 9.55
C GLY A 50 -10.61 -6.72 9.66
N LYS A 51 -10.24 -7.91 9.17
CA LYS A 51 -8.87 -8.42 9.23
C LYS A 51 -8.06 -7.96 8.02
N LEU A 52 -6.74 -7.84 8.22
CA LEU A 52 -5.81 -7.59 7.12
C LEU A 52 -5.61 -8.86 6.29
N GLY A 53 -5.68 -8.71 4.97
CA GLY A 53 -5.40 -9.73 3.96
C GLY A 53 -4.15 -9.43 3.14
N GLY A 54 -3.55 -8.25 3.29
CA GLY A 54 -2.37 -7.85 2.52
C GLY A 54 -1.78 -6.52 2.94
N PHE A 55 -0.79 -6.07 2.17
CA PHE A 55 -0.15 -4.77 2.34
C PHE A 55 0.11 -4.12 0.99
N LYS A 56 -0.12 -2.80 0.93
CA LYS A 56 0.32 -1.94 -0.16
C LYS A 56 1.61 -1.22 0.23
N ILE A 57 2.41 -0.87 -0.76
CA ILE A 57 3.68 -0.17 -0.58
C ILE A 57 3.63 1.10 -1.41
N ALA A 58 3.74 2.24 -0.77
CA ALA A 58 3.83 3.54 -1.42
C ALA A 58 5.21 4.16 -1.25
N LEU A 59 5.49 5.23 -2.01
CA LEU A 59 6.76 5.93 -2.03
C LEU A 59 7.94 4.99 -2.37
N ALA A 60 7.71 4.09 -3.36
CA ALA A 60 8.70 3.10 -3.77
C ALA A 60 9.90 3.75 -4.50
N SER A 61 9.71 4.90 -5.15
CA SER A 61 10.76 5.60 -5.87
C SER A 61 11.49 6.64 -5.02
N LYS A 62 12.78 6.87 -5.32
CA LYS A 62 13.57 7.90 -4.63
C LYS A 62 12.98 9.31 -4.77
N VAL A 63 12.40 9.63 -5.92
CA VAL A 63 11.78 10.94 -6.17
C VAL A 63 10.59 11.16 -5.24
N GLN A 64 9.73 10.14 -5.06
CA GLN A 64 8.60 10.23 -4.14
C GLN A 64 9.06 10.36 -2.69
N GLN A 65 10.09 9.59 -2.30
CA GLN A 65 10.67 9.66 -0.95
C GLN A 65 11.21 11.06 -0.64
N GLU A 66 11.98 11.65 -1.56
CA GLU A 66 12.53 13.01 -1.41
C GLU A 66 11.44 14.06 -1.29
N LEU A 67 10.36 13.97 -2.10
CA LEU A 67 9.22 14.88 -2.03
C LEU A 67 8.50 14.82 -0.67
N CYS A 68 8.44 13.65 -0.05
CA CYS A 68 7.78 13.44 1.24
C CYS A 68 8.75 13.54 2.43
N GLY A 69 10.02 13.87 2.20
CA GLY A 69 11.01 14.10 3.25
C GLY A 69 11.44 12.82 4.00
N ILE A 70 11.40 11.66 3.34
CA ILE A 70 11.82 10.36 3.90
C ILE A 70 12.80 9.68 2.95
N ASP A 71 13.47 8.61 3.42
CA ASP A 71 14.51 7.88 2.68
C ASP A 71 14.15 6.40 2.43
N HIS A 72 12.93 6.01 2.73
CA HIS A 72 12.42 4.66 2.60
C HIS A 72 10.94 4.65 2.14
N PRO A 73 10.42 3.54 1.60
CA PRO A 73 9.01 3.38 1.32
C PRO A 73 8.15 3.44 2.59
N ILE A 74 6.83 3.55 2.42
CA ILE A 74 5.85 3.35 3.49
C ILE A 74 4.84 2.27 3.08
N ALA A 75 4.19 1.64 4.07
CA ALA A 75 3.24 0.57 3.83
C ALA A 75 1.90 0.83 4.53
N GLY A 76 0.81 0.43 3.87
CA GLY A 76 -0.55 0.39 4.42
C GLY A 76 -1.12 -1.01 4.40
N GLY A 77 -2.13 -1.29 5.23
CA GLY A 77 -2.81 -2.58 5.26
C GLY A 77 -3.97 -2.63 4.29
N ILE A 78 -4.12 -3.76 3.60
CA ILE A 78 -5.29 -4.10 2.78
C ILE A 78 -6.16 -5.04 3.60
N PHE A 79 -7.45 -4.74 3.74
CA PHE A 79 -8.36 -5.62 4.48
C PHE A 79 -8.85 -6.78 3.61
N GLU A 80 -9.07 -7.96 4.21
CA GLU A 80 -9.53 -9.16 3.48
C GLU A 80 -10.79 -8.91 2.66
N SER A 81 -11.73 -8.14 3.22
CA SER A 81 -13.00 -7.78 2.56
C SER A 81 -12.84 -6.82 1.38
N GLU A 82 -11.67 -6.27 1.18
CA GLU A 82 -11.35 -5.26 0.15
C GLU A 82 -10.37 -5.80 -0.89
N ILE A 83 -10.20 -7.12 -0.93
CA ILE A 83 -9.47 -7.82 -1.98
C ILE A 83 -10.49 -8.37 -2.96
N TYR A 84 -10.55 -7.78 -4.14
CA TYR A 84 -11.54 -8.09 -5.17
C TYR A 84 -10.89 -8.82 -6.35
N ALA A 85 -11.70 -9.59 -7.09
CA ALA A 85 -11.28 -10.22 -8.35
C ALA A 85 -11.82 -9.44 -9.54
N SER A 86 -10.99 -9.26 -10.58
CA SER A 86 -11.41 -8.68 -11.86
C SER A 86 -12.28 -9.68 -12.66
N PRO A 87 -13.37 -9.23 -13.37
CA PRO A 87 -13.85 -7.84 -13.41
C PRO A 87 -14.57 -7.40 -12.12
N PHE A 88 -14.44 -6.15 -11.75
CA PHE A 88 -15.07 -5.60 -10.56
C PHE A 88 -15.69 -4.22 -10.85
N GLU A 89 -16.91 -4.01 -10.37
CA GLU A 89 -17.63 -2.73 -10.47
C GLU A 89 -17.48 -1.95 -9.18
N VAL A 90 -17.02 -0.70 -9.29
CA VAL A 90 -16.83 0.21 -8.15
C VAL A 90 -17.90 1.29 -8.17
N ASP A 91 -18.64 1.41 -7.09
CA ASP A 91 -19.55 2.54 -6.90
C ASP A 91 -18.78 3.76 -6.38
N PHE A 92 -18.45 4.68 -7.28
CA PHE A 92 -17.74 5.92 -6.94
C PHE A 92 -18.43 6.77 -5.88
N THR A 93 -19.75 6.67 -5.76
CA THR A 93 -20.50 7.46 -4.76
C THR A 93 -20.24 7.00 -3.33
N SER A 94 -19.71 5.80 -3.17
CA SER A 94 -19.35 5.21 -1.86
C SER A 94 -18.00 5.69 -1.32
N TYR A 95 -17.23 6.44 -2.13
CA TYR A 95 -15.88 6.86 -1.77
C TYR A 95 -15.74 8.38 -1.84
N HIS A 96 -14.90 8.94 -0.96
CA HIS A 96 -14.54 10.34 -1.00
C HIS A 96 -13.11 10.47 -1.58
N GLY A 97 -13.00 10.93 -2.83
CA GLY A 97 -11.71 11.06 -3.52
C GLY A 97 -11.12 9.70 -3.89
N LEU A 98 -11.86 8.87 -4.66
CA LEU A 98 -11.34 7.59 -5.15
C LEU A 98 -10.34 7.80 -6.28
N GLY A 99 -9.13 7.28 -6.11
CA GLY A 99 -8.11 7.12 -7.12
C GLY A 99 -7.83 5.66 -7.44
N LEU A 100 -7.27 5.41 -8.63
CA LEU A 100 -6.81 4.11 -9.07
C LEU A 100 -5.31 4.17 -9.38
N GLU A 101 -4.59 3.18 -8.87
CA GLU A 101 -3.17 2.98 -9.19
C GLU A 101 -3.00 1.61 -9.85
N PHE A 102 -2.25 1.56 -10.95
CA PHE A 102 -1.95 0.29 -11.62
C PHE A 102 -0.73 -0.35 -10.97
N GLU A 103 -0.90 -1.60 -10.53
CA GLU A 103 -0.01 -2.26 -9.59
C GLU A 103 0.46 -3.62 -10.05
N LEU A 104 1.54 -4.11 -9.44
CA LEU A 104 1.94 -5.50 -9.45
C LEU A 104 1.66 -6.10 -8.07
N ALA A 105 0.72 -7.04 -7.98
CA ALA A 105 0.43 -7.75 -6.75
C ALA A 105 1.19 -9.07 -6.68
N MET A 106 1.74 -9.38 -5.50
CA MET A 106 2.48 -10.61 -5.23
C MET A 106 1.83 -11.35 -4.05
N GLU A 107 1.50 -12.60 -4.28
CA GLU A 107 0.95 -13.49 -3.26
C GLU A 107 2.07 -14.30 -2.61
N ILE A 108 2.12 -14.28 -1.29
CA ILE A 108 3.11 -15.02 -0.51
C ILE A 108 2.59 -16.44 -0.23
N SER A 109 3.42 -17.45 -0.46
CA SER A 109 3.06 -18.87 -0.39
C SER A 109 2.82 -19.40 1.02
N GLU A 110 3.34 -18.72 2.05
CA GLU A 110 3.25 -19.16 3.45
C GLU A 110 3.38 -17.99 4.41
N ASP A 111 2.88 -18.15 5.63
CA ASP A 111 3.04 -17.17 6.70
C ASP A 111 4.51 -17.01 7.10
N LEU A 112 5.07 -15.84 6.88
CA LEU A 112 6.45 -15.54 7.21
C LEU A 112 6.56 -15.05 8.67
N ASN A 113 6.86 -15.98 9.56
CA ASN A 113 6.93 -15.70 11.01
C ASN A 113 8.36 -15.71 11.57
N SER A 114 9.37 -16.00 10.74
CA SER A 114 10.74 -16.17 11.20
C SER A 114 11.56 -14.89 11.10
N LYS A 115 12.05 -14.39 12.24
CA LYS A 115 13.01 -13.28 12.33
C LYS A 115 14.46 -13.68 11.98
N SER A 116 14.72 -14.97 11.74
CA SER A 116 16.08 -15.47 11.48
C SER A 116 16.54 -15.19 10.05
N ILE A 117 15.63 -14.87 9.14
CA ILE A 117 15.93 -14.58 7.73
C ILE A 117 15.77 -13.08 7.49
N LYS A 118 16.82 -12.46 6.93
CA LYS A 118 16.70 -11.13 6.35
C LYS A 118 16.38 -11.30 4.87
N PHE A 119 15.23 -10.77 4.46
CA PHE A 119 14.79 -10.84 3.07
C PHE A 119 15.51 -9.82 2.19
N ASP A 120 15.83 -10.22 0.97
CA ASP A 120 16.29 -9.38 -0.13
C ASP A 120 15.58 -9.79 -1.43
N LYS A 121 15.81 -9.04 -2.52
CA LYS A 121 15.15 -9.29 -3.81
C LYS A 121 15.39 -10.67 -4.41
N ASN A 122 16.43 -11.40 -3.97
CA ASN A 122 16.75 -12.72 -4.51
C ASN A 122 16.06 -13.82 -3.71
N ASN A 123 16.17 -13.79 -2.38
CA ASN A 123 15.60 -14.85 -1.54
C ASN A 123 14.09 -14.71 -1.38
N VAL A 124 13.51 -13.53 -1.56
CA VAL A 124 12.06 -13.34 -1.48
C VAL A 124 11.31 -14.07 -2.59
N LEU A 125 11.95 -14.34 -3.74
CA LEU A 125 11.35 -15.03 -4.88
C LEU A 125 10.87 -16.45 -4.54
N ASP A 126 11.54 -17.13 -3.62
CA ASP A 126 11.19 -18.50 -3.20
C ASP A 126 9.86 -18.56 -2.44
N TYR A 127 9.40 -17.41 -1.93
CA TYR A 127 8.19 -17.27 -1.13
C TYR A 127 6.99 -16.73 -1.92
N ILE A 128 7.16 -16.39 -3.20
CA ILE A 128 6.07 -15.92 -4.05
C ILE A 128 5.37 -17.10 -4.71
N SER A 129 4.07 -17.26 -4.44
CA SER A 129 3.22 -18.26 -5.12
C SER A 129 2.72 -17.76 -6.46
N ASN A 130 2.17 -16.54 -6.50
CA ASN A 130 1.60 -15.94 -7.69
C ASN A 130 1.95 -14.46 -7.80
N ILE A 131 1.94 -13.96 -9.04
CA ILE A 131 2.02 -12.53 -9.35
C ILE A 131 0.81 -12.17 -10.22
N TYR A 132 0.22 -11.00 -9.96
CA TYR A 132 -0.95 -10.49 -10.66
C TYR A 132 -0.72 -9.08 -11.17
N SER A 133 -1.33 -8.72 -12.30
CA SER A 133 -1.64 -7.31 -12.54
C SER A 133 -2.78 -6.91 -11.61
N ALA A 134 -2.75 -5.72 -11.06
CA ALA A 134 -3.74 -5.28 -10.11
C ALA A 134 -4.06 -3.79 -10.27
N PHE A 135 -5.21 -3.39 -9.73
CA PHE A 135 -5.50 -1.99 -9.45
C PHE A 135 -5.60 -1.82 -7.94
N GLU A 136 -4.83 -0.88 -7.39
CA GLU A 136 -5.09 -0.38 -6.06
C GLU A 136 -6.20 0.66 -6.09
N LEU A 137 -7.10 0.58 -5.10
CA LEU A 137 -8.08 1.60 -4.79
C LEU A 137 -7.50 2.47 -3.67
N ILE A 138 -7.39 3.77 -3.89
CA ILE A 138 -6.96 4.72 -2.86
C ILE A 138 -8.06 5.74 -2.56
N ILE A 139 -8.18 6.14 -1.30
CA ILE A 139 -9.06 7.23 -0.86
C ILE A 139 -8.17 8.33 -0.29
N ASP A 140 -7.73 9.25 -1.14
CA ASP A 140 -6.90 10.37 -0.74
C ASP A 140 -7.68 11.50 -0.06
N ARG A 141 -9.01 11.44 -0.10
CA ARG A 141 -9.92 12.44 0.50
C ARG A 141 -9.54 13.87 0.12
N ASP A 142 -9.27 14.11 -1.17
CA ASP A 142 -8.85 15.41 -1.72
C ASP A 142 -7.57 15.97 -1.06
N ALA A 143 -6.59 15.11 -0.79
CA ALA A 143 -5.32 15.50 -0.19
C ALA A 143 -4.61 16.60 -0.99
N ASP A 144 -3.93 17.49 -0.27
CA ASP A 144 -3.02 18.45 -0.88
C ASP A 144 -1.64 17.81 -1.06
N TYR A 145 -1.35 17.33 -2.27
CA TYR A 145 -0.12 16.61 -2.60
C TYR A 145 1.16 17.45 -2.46
N GLU A 146 1.06 18.79 -2.38
CA GLU A 146 2.22 19.66 -2.14
C GLU A 146 2.61 19.73 -0.65
N ASN A 147 1.71 19.31 0.24
CA ASN A 147 1.87 19.44 1.69
C ASN A 147 1.69 18.10 2.45
N ILE A 148 2.07 16.97 1.85
CA ILE A 148 1.93 15.67 2.50
C ILE A 148 3.04 15.46 3.53
N ASP A 149 2.64 15.14 4.77
CA ASP A 149 3.54 14.63 5.80
C ASP A 149 3.52 13.09 5.81
N ALA A 150 4.67 12.48 5.51
CA ALA A 150 4.81 11.03 5.39
C ALA A 150 4.40 10.27 6.67
N LEU A 151 4.64 10.82 7.85
CA LEU A 151 4.26 10.18 9.11
C LEU A 151 2.74 10.20 9.32
N SER A 152 2.09 11.29 8.95
CA SER A 152 0.64 11.41 8.95
C SER A 152 0.00 10.42 7.97
N MET A 153 0.53 10.34 6.73
CA MET A 153 0.07 9.43 5.70
C MET A 153 0.27 7.96 6.12
N ALA A 154 1.43 7.61 6.69
CA ALA A 154 1.68 6.28 7.22
C ALA A 154 0.69 5.91 8.34
N SER A 155 0.40 6.83 9.25
CA SER A 155 -0.58 6.61 10.33
C SER A 155 -2.01 6.39 9.79
N ASP A 156 -2.35 7.03 8.67
CA ASP A 156 -3.65 6.96 7.98
C ASP A 156 -3.74 5.79 6.97
N ASN A 157 -3.06 4.71 7.26
CA ASN A 157 -3.06 3.49 6.46
C ASN A 157 -2.70 3.70 4.97
N VAL A 158 -1.94 4.76 4.68
CA VAL A 158 -1.46 5.12 3.33
C VAL A 158 -2.62 5.20 2.31
N TRP A 159 -3.80 5.67 2.78
CA TRP A 159 -5.03 5.86 2.00
C TRP A 159 -5.59 4.60 1.32
N CYS A 160 -5.13 3.42 1.71
CA CYS A 160 -5.57 2.16 1.11
C CYS A 160 -7.08 1.94 1.28
N ALA A 161 -7.76 1.66 0.16
CA ALA A 161 -9.18 1.34 0.09
C ALA A 161 -9.46 -0.04 -0.53
N GLY A 162 -8.43 -0.77 -0.94
CA GLY A 162 -8.55 -2.12 -1.46
C GLY A 162 -7.70 -2.38 -2.69
N VAL A 163 -7.84 -3.58 -3.23
CA VAL A 163 -7.15 -4.03 -4.44
C VAL A 163 -8.06 -4.88 -5.31
N ILE A 164 -7.98 -4.68 -6.63
CA ILE A 164 -8.64 -5.51 -7.64
C ILE A 164 -7.57 -6.34 -8.33
N LEU A 165 -7.59 -7.64 -8.12
CA LEU A 165 -6.63 -8.58 -8.71
C LEU A 165 -7.10 -9.05 -10.09
N GLY A 166 -6.21 -8.98 -11.06
CA GLY A 166 -6.37 -9.64 -12.36
C GLY A 166 -6.16 -11.15 -12.28
N ASN A 167 -5.97 -11.80 -13.44
CA ASN A 167 -5.56 -13.19 -13.46
C ASN A 167 -4.09 -13.36 -13.06
N PRO A 168 -3.72 -14.50 -12.44
CA PRO A 168 -2.32 -14.83 -12.19
C PRO A 168 -1.50 -14.79 -13.47
N ILE A 169 -0.31 -14.21 -13.40
CA ILE A 169 0.64 -14.17 -14.53
C ILE A 169 1.26 -15.57 -14.68
N GLU A 170 0.93 -16.25 -15.76
CA GLU A 170 1.45 -17.59 -16.01
C GLU A 170 2.97 -17.59 -16.21
N ASN A 171 3.64 -18.59 -15.65
CA ASN A 171 5.10 -18.77 -15.78
C ASN A 171 5.94 -17.55 -15.38
N TRP A 172 5.46 -16.77 -14.41
CA TRP A 172 6.09 -15.52 -13.97
C TRP A 172 7.59 -15.69 -13.63
N LYS A 173 8.02 -16.86 -13.16
CA LYS A 173 9.43 -17.16 -12.86
C LYS A 173 10.36 -17.08 -14.08
N ASN A 174 9.81 -17.14 -15.29
CA ASN A 174 10.56 -17.05 -16.54
C ASN A 174 10.47 -15.64 -17.18
N ILE A 175 9.82 -14.70 -16.52
CA ILE A 175 9.66 -13.34 -17.02
C ILE A 175 10.77 -12.44 -16.46
N ASP A 176 11.41 -11.69 -17.35
CA ASP A 176 12.35 -10.63 -16.95
C ASP A 176 11.58 -9.34 -16.62
N PHE A 177 11.29 -9.14 -15.34
CA PHE A 177 10.60 -7.94 -14.85
C PHE A 177 11.38 -6.64 -15.05
N ASN A 178 12.69 -6.70 -15.37
CA ASN A 178 13.47 -5.49 -15.67
C ASN A 178 13.13 -4.89 -17.04
N THR A 179 12.59 -5.69 -17.94
CA THR A 179 12.22 -5.27 -19.30
C THR A 179 10.71 -5.20 -19.53
N LEU A 180 9.95 -5.69 -18.54
CA LEU A 180 8.49 -5.73 -18.64
C LEU A 180 7.91 -4.34 -18.53
N LYS A 181 6.95 -4.05 -19.43
CA LYS A 181 6.13 -2.84 -19.39
C LYS A 181 4.72 -3.19 -19.02
N SER A 182 4.08 -2.31 -18.27
CA SER A 182 2.64 -2.28 -18.09
C SER A 182 2.01 -1.24 -19.01
N THR A 183 0.83 -1.53 -19.51
CA THR A 183 0.07 -0.58 -20.33
C THR A 183 -1.33 -0.46 -19.74
N LEU A 184 -1.69 0.75 -19.35
CA LEU A 184 -3.03 1.08 -18.86
C LEU A 184 -3.88 1.66 -19.98
N TYR A 185 -5.04 1.07 -20.19
CA TYR A 185 -6.08 1.58 -21.08
C TYR A 185 -7.20 2.18 -20.23
N TRP A 186 -7.41 3.49 -20.36
CA TRP A 186 -8.44 4.23 -19.64
C TRP A 186 -9.48 4.77 -20.62
N ASN A 187 -10.61 4.05 -20.72
CA ASN A 187 -11.65 4.33 -21.70
C ASN A 187 -11.07 4.50 -23.13
N ASP A 188 -11.37 5.62 -23.79
CA ASP A 188 -10.90 5.96 -25.13
C ASP A 188 -9.64 6.86 -25.13
N GLU A 189 -8.98 7.02 -23.98
CA GLU A 189 -7.76 7.83 -23.85
C GLU A 189 -6.54 7.14 -24.46
N THR A 190 -5.49 7.93 -24.71
CA THR A 190 -4.20 7.37 -25.11
C THR A 190 -3.65 6.47 -24.00
N PRO A 191 -3.27 5.23 -24.32
CA PRO A 191 -2.72 4.31 -23.32
C PRO A 191 -1.49 4.88 -22.62
N GLN A 192 -1.40 4.64 -21.32
CA GLN A 192 -0.25 5.02 -20.50
C GLN A 192 0.65 3.82 -20.29
N GLU A 193 1.96 4.01 -20.44
CA GLU A 193 2.95 2.96 -20.21
C GLU A 193 3.81 3.27 -18.99
N ALA A 194 4.15 2.24 -18.22
CA ALA A 194 5.12 2.28 -17.13
C ALA A 194 6.08 1.09 -17.22
N ILE A 195 7.30 1.28 -16.73
CA ILE A 195 8.32 0.23 -16.66
C ILE A 195 8.24 -0.40 -15.28
N ILE A 196 7.97 -1.71 -15.21
CA ILE A 196 7.80 -2.43 -13.93
C ILE A 196 9.04 -2.32 -13.03
N LYS A 197 10.24 -2.30 -13.63
CA LYS A 197 11.50 -2.13 -12.90
C LYS A 197 11.52 -0.90 -12.00
N ASP A 198 10.86 0.19 -12.39
CA ASP A 198 10.91 1.47 -11.68
C ASP A 198 10.20 1.38 -10.31
N ALA A 199 9.30 0.42 -10.14
CA ALA A 199 8.67 0.08 -8.85
C ALA A 199 9.58 -0.74 -7.92
N ASN A 200 10.70 -1.28 -8.41
CA ASN A 200 11.58 -2.19 -7.67
C ASN A 200 10.80 -3.32 -6.93
N PRO A 201 9.92 -4.07 -7.59
CA PRO A 201 8.87 -4.84 -6.92
C PRO A 201 9.39 -5.87 -5.91
N PHE A 202 10.51 -6.52 -6.20
CA PHE A 202 11.09 -7.53 -5.30
C PHE A 202 11.88 -6.90 -4.14
N ASP A 203 12.53 -5.77 -4.35
CA ASP A 203 13.21 -5.02 -3.28
C ASP A 203 12.16 -4.43 -2.31
N THR A 204 11.06 -3.87 -2.82
CA THR A 204 9.97 -3.31 -2.00
C THR A 204 9.20 -4.40 -1.26
N LEU A 205 8.98 -5.57 -1.88
CA LEU A 205 8.41 -6.74 -1.20
C LEU A 205 9.32 -7.20 -0.04
N ALA A 206 10.61 -7.39 -0.29
CA ALA A 206 11.57 -7.76 0.75
C ALA A 206 11.62 -6.73 1.88
N TRP A 207 11.53 -5.43 1.54
CA TRP A 207 11.49 -4.35 2.51
C TRP A 207 10.27 -4.43 3.43
N VAL A 208 9.05 -4.59 2.87
CA VAL A 208 7.82 -4.66 3.69
C VAL A 208 7.79 -5.90 4.56
N ILE A 209 8.29 -7.05 4.08
CA ILE A 209 8.43 -8.26 4.89
C ILE A 209 9.34 -7.99 6.09
N ASN A 210 10.54 -7.44 5.86
CA ASN A 210 11.49 -7.12 6.94
C ASN A 210 10.91 -6.11 7.93
N LEU A 211 10.21 -5.09 7.44
CA LEU A 211 9.52 -4.10 8.28
C LEU A 211 8.52 -4.78 9.22
N ARG A 212 7.63 -5.61 8.68
CA ARG A 212 6.58 -6.30 9.46
C ARG A 212 7.17 -7.23 10.51
N LEU A 213 8.19 -7.99 10.16
CA LEU A 213 8.91 -8.86 11.08
C LEU A 213 9.60 -8.06 12.20
N SER A 214 10.18 -6.88 11.90
CA SER A 214 10.81 -6.01 12.90
C SER A 214 9.81 -5.45 13.91
N LEU A 215 8.57 -5.20 13.48
CA LEU A 215 7.48 -4.69 14.29
C LEU A 215 6.70 -5.79 15.04
N ASN A 216 7.10 -7.07 14.93
CA ASN A 216 6.36 -8.24 15.43
C ASN A 216 4.91 -8.30 14.92
N LEU A 217 4.69 -7.93 13.67
CA LEU A 217 3.39 -7.94 13.04
C LEU A 217 3.34 -9.11 12.04
N ASN A 218 2.22 -9.86 12.05
CA ASN A 218 2.02 -10.96 11.11
C ASN A 218 2.00 -10.44 9.66
N LEU A 219 2.50 -11.29 8.75
CA LEU A 219 2.39 -11.07 7.31
C LEU A 219 1.18 -11.84 6.80
N SER A 220 0.28 -11.13 6.15
CA SER A 220 -0.80 -11.72 5.37
C SER A 220 -0.46 -11.76 3.88
N LEU A 221 -1.27 -12.44 3.09
CA LEU A 221 -0.90 -13.12 1.85
C LEU A 221 -0.67 -12.25 0.61
N ILE A 222 -1.13 -10.99 0.54
CA ILE A 222 -1.05 -10.17 -0.69
C ILE A 222 -0.25 -8.89 -0.45
N HIS A 223 0.69 -8.61 -1.36
CA HIS A 223 1.48 -7.39 -1.37
C HIS A 223 1.41 -6.73 -2.74
N ILE A 224 1.17 -5.43 -2.78
CA ILE A 224 1.15 -4.63 -4.01
C ILE A 224 2.22 -3.55 -3.98
N SER A 225 2.79 -3.24 -5.12
CA SER A 225 3.85 -2.24 -5.27
C SER A 225 3.62 -1.38 -6.51
N GLU A 226 3.62 -0.08 -6.32
CA GLU A 226 3.23 0.96 -7.26
C GLU A 226 4.25 1.18 -8.39
N PRO A 227 3.89 0.98 -9.69
CA PRO A 227 4.68 1.46 -10.82
C PRO A 227 4.19 2.79 -11.42
N THR A 228 3.03 3.32 -11.00
CA THR A 228 2.40 4.50 -11.66
C THR A 228 1.95 5.56 -10.68
N ARG A 229 1.64 6.78 -11.22
CA ARG A 229 0.99 7.84 -10.43
C ARG A 229 -0.51 7.57 -10.29
N PRO A 230 -1.15 8.03 -9.19
CA PRO A 230 -2.60 7.96 -9.03
C PRO A 230 -3.33 8.61 -10.22
N MET A 231 -4.39 7.96 -10.68
CA MET A 231 -5.33 8.52 -11.64
C MET A 231 -6.63 8.84 -10.92
N ASN A 232 -6.97 10.12 -10.88
CA ASN A 232 -8.21 10.64 -10.32
C ASN A 232 -9.30 10.77 -11.39
#